data_5b60678a580ac916f87de703266460b3
#
_entry.id   5b60678a580ac916f87de703266460b3
#
_cell.length_a   1.000
_cell.length_b   1.000
_cell.length_c   1.000
_cell.angle_alpha   90.00
_cell.angle_beta   90.00
_cell.angle_gamma   90.00
#
_symmetry.space_group_name_H-M   'P 1'
#
loop_
_entity.id
_entity.type
_entity.pdbx_description
1 polymer ?
#
loop_
_entity_poly.entity_id
_entity_poly.type
_entity_poly.pdbx_seq_one_letter_code
_entity_poly.pdbx_strand_id
1 'polypeptide(L)'
;MPLVVSTHRIPEDIEVLLISGGVRNDEDVYNLQRAVKNVKRVIAVGTCAISGGVTNLGDRDEVRELFRTQAKRYHLPQLLNKTHPVDSFVDVDLYLPGCPPTPELFMAALMDPQGFKASANVCGECGRRKLNDMKPDHITGFEKGSPDPEICLVNQGFLCVGTSTRGGCRAPCTRAGHPCVGCRGPSNAFIERESAVWFENIQRVFERMTNIPPEELNQALRSPQLSMFLFQFSDYAGGDRRIRSKDKVL
;
A
#
# COMPACT_ATOMS: atom_id res chain seq x y z
N MET A 1 -2.76 26.18 -1.48
CA MET A 1 -3.33 26.05 -2.83
C MET A 1 -2.32 25.31 -3.68
N PRO A 2 -2.55 24.06 -4.07
CA PRO A 2 -1.60 23.37 -4.93
C PRO A 2 -1.61 24.03 -6.29
N LEU A 3 -0.46 24.50 -6.74
CA LEU A 3 -0.29 24.97 -8.09
C LEU A 3 -0.23 23.74 -8.98
N VAL A 4 -1.35 23.37 -9.60
CA VAL A 4 -1.37 22.30 -10.58
C VAL A 4 -0.89 22.90 -11.91
N VAL A 5 0.37 22.65 -12.24
CA VAL A 5 0.88 22.93 -13.56
C VAL A 5 0.73 21.67 -14.38
N SER A 6 -0.29 21.62 -15.24
CA SER A 6 -0.39 20.59 -16.26
C SER A 6 0.42 21.04 -17.48
N THR A 7 1.43 20.28 -17.83
CA THR A 7 2.21 20.53 -19.03
C THR A 7 2.25 19.27 -19.90
N HIS A 8 1.99 19.43 -21.19
CA HIS A 8 2.19 18.37 -22.17
C HIS A 8 3.66 18.29 -22.67
N ARG A 9 4.49 19.25 -22.26
CA ARG A 9 5.92 19.23 -22.51
C ARG A 9 6.64 18.65 -21.31
N ILE A 10 7.27 17.51 -21.51
CA ILE A 10 8.16 16.91 -20.53
C ILE A 10 9.49 17.67 -20.64
N PRO A 11 10.01 18.23 -19.55
CA PRO A 11 11.31 18.92 -19.56
C PRO A 11 12.42 17.99 -20.05
N GLU A 12 13.41 18.55 -20.68
CA GLU A 12 14.68 17.86 -20.98
C GLU A 12 15.56 17.92 -19.70
N ASP A 13 16.40 16.91 -19.49
CA ASP A 13 17.34 16.84 -18.36
C ASP A 13 16.69 16.75 -16.97
N ILE A 14 15.74 15.84 -16.79
CA ILE A 14 15.13 15.56 -15.48
C ILE A 14 16.10 14.75 -14.61
N GLU A 15 16.49 15.29 -13.45
CA GLU A 15 17.32 14.55 -12.50
C GLU A 15 16.54 13.47 -11.78
N VAL A 16 15.34 13.81 -11.27
CA VAL A 16 14.47 12.89 -10.53
C VAL A 16 13.06 13.02 -11.04
N LEU A 17 12.48 11.91 -11.47
CA LEU A 17 11.08 11.81 -11.84
C LEU A 17 10.32 11.05 -10.77
N LEU A 18 9.32 11.70 -10.18
CA LEU A 18 8.38 11.09 -9.23
C LEU A 18 7.12 10.66 -9.97
N ILE A 19 6.82 9.37 -9.94
CA ILE A 19 5.65 8.81 -10.62
C ILE A 19 4.66 8.28 -9.57
N SER A 20 3.43 8.79 -9.59
CA SER A 20 2.35 8.35 -8.73
C SER A 20 1.15 7.85 -9.54
N GLY A 21 0.36 6.96 -8.95
CA GLY A 21 -0.77 6.32 -9.61
C GLY A 21 -0.42 4.99 -10.28
N GLY A 22 -1.42 4.17 -10.54
CA GLY A 22 -1.27 2.93 -11.31
C GLY A 22 -1.47 3.19 -12.80
N VAL A 23 -0.88 2.37 -13.65
CA VAL A 23 -0.98 2.43 -15.11
C VAL A 23 -2.18 1.62 -15.56
N ARG A 24 -3.17 2.28 -16.17
CA ARG A 24 -4.48 1.67 -16.40
C ARG A 24 -4.92 1.61 -17.86
N ASN A 25 -4.39 2.47 -18.70
CA ASN A 25 -4.77 2.59 -20.09
C ASN A 25 -3.55 2.83 -21.01
N ASP A 26 -3.75 2.81 -22.30
CA ASP A 26 -2.73 2.98 -23.32
C ASP A 26 -2.10 4.39 -23.32
N GLU A 27 -2.85 5.42 -22.97
CA GLU A 27 -2.32 6.78 -22.83
C GLU A 27 -1.39 6.90 -21.62
N ASP A 28 -1.72 6.24 -20.49
CA ASP A 28 -0.83 6.16 -19.33
C ASP A 28 0.51 5.53 -19.72
N VAL A 29 0.48 4.42 -20.48
CA VAL A 29 1.70 3.75 -20.95
C VAL A 29 2.53 4.67 -21.84
N TYR A 30 1.88 5.33 -22.80
CA TYR A 30 2.53 6.24 -23.73
C TYR A 30 3.19 7.42 -22.99
N ASN A 31 2.48 8.06 -22.08
CA ASN A 31 2.99 9.18 -21.31
C ASN A 31 4.13 8.77 -20.38
N LEU A 32 4.00 7.60 -19.73
CA LEU A 32 5.03 7.05 -18.86
C LEU A 32 6.33 6.78 -19.63
N GLN A 33 6.24 6.08 -20.76
CA GLN A 33 7.42 5.78 -21.61
C GLN A 33 8.10 7.03 -22.18
N ARG A 34 7.33 8.08 -22.44
CA ARG A 34 7.89 9.38 -22.84
C ARG A 34 8.59 10.07 -21.68
N ALA A 35 8.00 10.04 -20.50
CA ALA A 35 8.52 10.75 -19.34
C ALA A 35 9.89 10.25 -18.89
N VAL A 36 10.17 8.96 -19.05
CA VAL A 36 11.43 8.36 -18.57
C VAL A 36 12.61 8.48 -19.55
N LYS A 37 12.42 8.98 -20.78
CA LYS A 37 13.47 8.96 -21.83
C LYS A 37 14.76 9.67 -21.46
N ASN A 38 14.68 10.79 -20.71
CA ASN A 38 15.82 11.64 -20.38
C ASN A 38 15.89 11.87 -18.86
N VAL A 39 15.63 10.83 -18.07
CA VAL A 39 15.58 10.89 -16.61
C VAL A 39 16.75 10.13 -16.02
N LYS A 40 17.46 10.74 -15.07
CA LYS A 40 18.56 10.07 -14.38
C LYS A 40 18.08 9.09 -13.31
N ARG A 41 16.93 9.37 -12.66
CA ARG A 41 16.40 8.56 -11.57
C ARG A 41 14.88 8.57 -11.54
N VAL A 42 14.28 7.40 -11.50
CA VAL A 42 12.83 7.18 -11.46
C VAL A 42 12.41 6.66 -10.07
N ILE A 43 11.50 7.35 -9.42
CA ILE A 43 10.95 6.97 -8.11
C ILE A 43 9.45 6.68 -8.26
N ALA A 44 9.04 5.45 -8.00
CA ALA A 44 7.63 5.07 -7.90
C ALA A 44 7.09 5.46 -6.53
N VAL A 45 6.11 6.38 -6.50
CA VAL A 45 5.58 7.02 -5.29
C VAL A 45 4.18 6.51 -4.99
N GLY A 46 4.03 5.97 -3.79
CA GLY A 46 2.75 5.50 -3.28
C GLY A 46 2.38 4.09 -3.72
N THR A 47 1.50 3.48 -2.95
CA THR A 47 1.10 2.07 -3.14
C THR A 47 0.46 1.81 -4.51
N CYS A 48 -0.23 2.80 -5.09
CA CYS A 48 -0.81 2.64 -6.42
C CYS A 48 0.26 2.51 -7.52
N ALA A 49 1.33 3.31 -7.47
CA ALA A 49 2.42 3.21 -8.43
C ALA A 49 3.21 1.89 -8.31
N ILE A 50 3.24 1.33 -7.10
CA ILE A 50 4.06 0.16 -6.76
C ILE A 50 3.34 -1.15 -7.02
N SER A 51 2.03 -1.21 -6.74
CA SER A 51 1.27 -2.46 -6.76
C SER A 51 -0.17 -2.32 -7.28
N GLY A 52 -0.53 -1.17 -7.86
CA GLY A 52 -1.89 -0.86 -8.24
C GLY A 52 -2.73 -0.31 -7.08
N GLY A 53 -2.54 -0.79 -5.85
CA GLY A 53 -3.21 -0.27 -4.66
C GLY A 53 -4.74 -0.16 -4.81
N VAL A 54 -5.32 0.90 -4.27
CA VAL A 54 -6.78 1.14 -4.32
C VAL A 54 -7.31 1.33 -5.74
N THR A 55 -6.47 1.69 -6.71
CA THR A 55 -6.90 1.86 -8.10
C THR A 55 -7.31 0.54 -8.77
N ASN A 56 -6.86 -0.62 -8.23
CA ASN A 56 -7.30 -1.95 -8.68
C ASN A 56 -8.80 -2.21 -8.44
N LEU A 57 -9.46 -1.43 -7.59
CA LEU A 57 -10.94 -1.48 -7.49
C LEU A 57 -11.62 -1.18 -8.83
N GLY A 58 -10.97 -0.41 -9.69
CA GLY A 58 -11.42 -0.13 -11.04
C GLY A 58 -11.30 -1.30 -12.01
N ASP A 59 -10.66 -2.40 -11.62
CA ASP A 59 -10.53 -3.61 -12.45
C ASP A 59 -11.70 -4.59 -12.28
N ARG A 60 -12.65 -4.28 -11.37
CA ARG A 60 -13.89 -5.06 -11.23
C ARG A 60 -14.71 -4.99 -12.50
N ASP A 61 -15.29 -6.12 -12.88
CA ASP A 61 -15.98 -6.25 -14.17
C ASP A 61 -17.08 -5.20 -14.38
N GLU A 62 -17.86 -4.89 -13.34
CA GLU A 62 -18.91 -3.89 -13.41
C GLU A 62 -18.39 -2.48 -13.72
N VAL A 63 -17.24 -2.13 -13.11
CA VAL A 63 -16.57 -0.83 -13.32
C VAL A 63 -15.97 -0.76 -14.71
N ARG A 64 -15.36 -1.85 -15.18
CA ARG A 64 -14.77 -1.93 -16.52
C ARG A 64 -15.83 -1.82 -17.61
N GLU A 65 -16.97 -2.48 -17.42
CA GLU A 65 -18.07 -2.43 -18.38
C GLU A 65 -18.69 -1.02 -18.47
N LEU A 66 -18.89 -0.37 -17.31
CA LEU A 66 -19.31 1.02 -17.26
C LEU A 66 -18.33 1.93 -18.01
N PHE A 67 -17.03 1.75 -17.79
CA PHE A 67 -15.99 2.52 -18.48
C PHE A 67 -16.02 2.28 -19.99
N ARG A 68 -16.12 1.03 -20.45
CA ARG A 68 -16.19 0.70 -21.88
C ARG A 68 -17.35 1.36 -22.58
N THR A 69 -18.51 1.42 -21.91
CA THR A 69 -19.70 2.10 -22.41
C THR A 69 -19.46 3.59 -22.59
N GLN A 70 -18.81 4.23 -21.61
CA GLN A 70 -18.48 5.66 -21.66
C GLN A 70 -17.33 5.96 -22.64
N ALA A 71 -16.34 5.06 -22.72
CA ALA A 71 -15.17 5.24 -23.57
C ALA A 71 -15.51 5.44 -25.04
N LYS A 72 -16.47 4.67 -25.56
CA LYS A 72 -16.96 4.81 -26.93
C LYS A 72 -17.60 6.19 -27.18
N ARG A 73 -18.36 6.68 -26.21
CA ARG A 73 -19.08 7.96 -26.31
C ARG A 73 -18.16 9.17 -26.26
N TYR A 74 -17.09 9.10 -25.44
CA TYR A 74 -16.22 10.23 -25.16
C TYR A 74 -14.81 10.08 -25.72
N HIS A 75 -14.57 9.07 -26.56
CA HIS A 75 -13.24 8.77 -27.14
C HIS A 75 -12.15 8.68 -26.10
N LEU A 76 -12.42 7.99 -24.99
CA LEU A 76 -11.44 7.79 -23.91
C LEU A 76 -10.37 6.76 -24.32
N PRO A 77 -9.18 6.81 -23.70
CA PRO A 77 -8.12 5.84 -23.90
C PRO A 77 -8.58 4.39 -23.64
N GLN A 78 -7.91 3.43 -24.28
CA GLN A 78 -8.26 2.02 -24.11
C GLN A 78 -7.71 1.47 -22.79
N LEU A 79 -8.59 0.81 -22.01
CA LEU A 79 -8.16 0.15 -20.79
C LEU A 79 -7.25 -1.04 -21.08
N LEU A 80 -6.18 -1.17 -20.32
CA LEU A 80 -5.39 -2.40 -20.23
C LEU A 80 -6.23 -3.53 -19.63
N ASN A 81 -5.71 -4.75 -19.67
CA ASN A 81 -6.39 -5.92 -19.07
C ASN A 81 -6.65 -5.76 -17.56
N LYS A 82 -5.75 -5.08 -16.85
CA LYS A 82 -5.87 -4.69 -15.44
C LYS A 82 -5.06 -3.41 -15.18
N THR A 83 -5.19 -2.84 -13.99
CA THR A 83 -4.29 -1.80 -13.51
C THR A 83 -2.92 -2.39 -13.20
N HIS A 84 -1.88 -1.82 -13.75
CA HIS A 84 -0.51 -2.26 -13.57
C HIS A 84 0.29 -1.27 -12.71
N PRO A 85 1.30 -1.75 -11.99
CA PRO A 85 2.31 -0.88 -11.40
C PRO A 85 3.23 -0.27 -12.47
N VAL A 86 3.89 0.80 -12.09
CA VAL A 86 4.78 1.57 -12.98
C VAL A 86 5.91 0.71 -13.56
N ASP A 87 6.51 -0.15 -12.75
CA ASP A 87 7.63 -1.00 -13.14
C ASP A 87 7.26 -2.16 -14.08
N SER A 88 5.99 -2.29 -14.45
CA SER A 88 5.58 -3.17 -15.54
C SER A 88 5.99 -2.64 -16.92
N PHE A 89 6.26 -1.34 -17.03
CA PHE A 89 6.51 -0.66 -18.31
C PHE A 89 7.83 0.08 -18.36
N VAL A 90 8.43 0.44 -17.21
CA VAL A 90 9.67 1.21 -17.11
C VAL A 90 10.50 0.74 -15.92
N ASP A 91 11.82 0.96 -15.99
CA ASP A 91 12.70 0.67 -14.86
C ASP A 91 12.50 1.71 -13.75
N VAL A 92 12.46 1.21 -12.50
CA VAL A 92 12.30 2.01 -11.29
C VAL A 92 13.56 1.87 -10.42
N ASP A 93 14.14 3.00 -10.03
CA ASP A 93 15.33 3.03 -9.18
C ASP A 93 14.99 2.95 -7.69
N LEU A 94 13.85 3.54 -7.28
CA LEU A 94 13.41 3.56 -5.88
C LEU A 94 11.89 3.44 -5.77
N TYR A 95 11.44 2.64 -4.83
CA TYR A 95 10.04 2.52 -4.46
C TYR A 95 9.78 3.21 -3.13
N LEU A 96 8.84 4.14 -3.11
CA LEU A 96 8.43 4.90 -1.94
C LEU A 96 6.99 4.53 -1.54
N PRO A 97 6.77 3.45 -0.78
CA PRO A 97 5.43 2.97 -0.46
C PRO A 97 4.74 3.81 0.61
N GLY A 98 3.44 3.92 0.48
CA GLY A 98 2.53 4.62 1.39
C GLY A 98 1.26 5.05 0.66
N CYS A 99 0.19 5.34 1.40
CA CYS A 99 -1.06 5.84 0.80
C CYS A 99 -1.63 7.02 1.63
N PRO A 100 -1.07 8.23 1.43
CA PRO A 100 0.20 8.58 0.77
C PRO A 100 1.43 8.25 1.63
N PRO A 101 2.66 8.28 1.08
CA PRO A 101 3.89 8.31 1.89
C PRO A 101 3.94 9.54 2.79
N THR A 102 4.57 9.43 3.95
CA THR A 102 4.72 10.59 4.85
C THR A 102 5.75 11.60 4.30
N PRO A 103 5.67 12.89 4.70
CA PRO A 103 6.63 13.90 4.26
C PRO A 103 8.08 13.51 4.54
N GLU A 104 8.35 12.89 5.68
CA GLU A 104 9.70 12.44 6.05
C GLU A 104 10.22 11.36 5.10
N LEU A 105 9.35 10.47 4.62
CA LEU A 105 9.71 9.48 3.63
C LEU A 105 10.03 10.10 2.27
N PHE A 106 9.29 11.13 1.86
CA PHE A 106 9.61 11.90 0.66
C PHE A 106 10.98 12.57 0.77
N MET A 107 11.24 13.22 1.88
CA MET A 107 12.54 13.88 2.11
C MET A 107 13.69 12.86 2.11
N ALA A 108 13.51 11.74 2.77
CA ALA A 108 14.51 10.66 2.76
C ALA A 108 14.76 10.12 1.34
N ALA A 109 13.69 9.89 0.56
CA ALA A 109 13.81 9.39 -0.81
C ALA A 109 14.59 10.34 -1.73
N LEU A 110 14.45 11.64 -1.53
CA LEU A 110 15.09 12.66 -2.36
C LEU A 110 16.53 12.95 -1.92
N MET A 111 16.78 13.03 -0.62
CA MET A 111 18.05 13.52 -0.09
C MET A 111 19.03 12.42 0.31
N ASP A 112 18.57 11.41 1.05
CA ASP A 112 19.42 10.31 1.55
C ASP A 112 18.61 9.02 1.74
N PRO A 113 18.27 8.32 0.67
CA PRO A 113 17.52 7.08 0.77
C PRO A 113 18.29 5.95 1.46
N GLN A 114 19.62 5.98 1.43
CA GLN A 114 20.46 4.94 2.03
C GLN A 114 20.63 5.14 3.54
N GLY A 115 20.63 6.39 4.01
CA GLY A 115 20.69 6.73 5.43
C GLY A 115 19.36 6.55 6.17
N PHE A 116 18.25 6.36 5.46
CA PHE A 116 16.94 6.19 6.08
C PHE A 116 16.83 4.84 6.80
N LYS A 117 16.61 4.89 8.11
CA LYS A 117 16.42 3.71 8.95
C LYS A 117 14.98 3.60 9.42
N ALA A 118 14.36 2.47 9.13
CA ALA A 118 13.02 2.11 9.56
C ALA A 118 13.01 0.83 10.36
N SER A 119 12.02 0.66 11.23
CA SER A 119 11.73 -0.64 11.83
C SER A 119 11.30 -1.63 10.76
N ALA A 120 11.52 -2.93 11.01
CA ALA A 120 11.11 -3.99 10.07
C ALA A 120 9.62 -3.95 9.74
N ASN A 121 8.80 -3.53 10.70
CA ASN A 121 7.35 -3.40 10.55
C ASN A 121 6.79 -2.26 11.43
N VAL A 122 5.52 -1.92 11.22
CA VAL A 122 4.83 -0.85 11.97
C VAL A 122 4.75 -1.12 13.47
N CYS A 123 4.70 -2.38 13.90
CA CYS A 123 4.69 -2.71 15.34
C CYS A 123 5.95 -2.22 16.06
N GLY A 124 7.11 -2.21 15.40
CA GLY A 124 8.36 -1.69 15.96
C GLY A 124 8.36 -0.18 16.20
N GLU A 125 7.42 0.55 15.59
CA GLU A 125 7.26 2.00 15.69
C GLU A 125 6.03 2.42 16.52
N CYS A 126 5.10 1.49 16.75
CA CYS A 126 3.78 1.75 17.31
C CYS A 126 3.83 2.21 18.78
N GLY A 127 4.69 1.59 19.61
CA GLY A 127 4.86 1.93 21.02
C GLY A 127 3.76 1.40 21.96
N ARG A 128 2.67 0.79 21.44
CA ARG A 128 1.59 0.23 22.26
C ARG A 128 2.02 -1.09 22.93
N ARG A 129 1.60 -1.30 24.17
CA ARG A 129 1.93 -2.50 24.96
C ARG A 129 1.08 -3.68 24.52
N LYS A 130 1.70 -4.85 24.35
CA LYS A 130 1.02 -6.12 24.14
C LYS A 130 0.76 -6.77 25.48
N LEU A 131 -0.47 -7.23 25.71
CA LEU A 131 -0.89 -7.90 26.93
C LEU A 131 -1.16 -9.38 26.64
N ASN A 132 -0.76 -10.26 27.56
CA ASN A 132 -0.97 -11.70 27.41
C ASN A 132 -2.30 -12.16 28.00
N ASP A 133 -2.83 -11.40 28.92
CA ASP A 133 -4.05 -11.66 29.70
C ASP A 133 -5.30 -11.01 29.11
N MET A 134 -5.15 -10.11 28.16
CA MET A 134 -6.25 -9.46 27.44
C MET A 134 -6.43 -10.08 26.05
N LYS A 135 -7.39 -11.00 25.94
CA LYS A 135 -7.69 -11.74 24.71
C LYS A 135 -9.16 -11.58 24.32
N PRO A 136 -9.48 -10.64 23.42
CA PRO A 136 -10.84 -10.47 22.90
C PRO A 136 -11.28 -11.70 22.12
N ASP A 137 -12.58 -11.97 22.11
CA ASP A 137 -13.23 -13.11 21.45
C ASP A 137 -13.98 -12.75 20.16
N HIS A 138 -14.01 -11.46 19.81
CA HIS A 138 -14.63 -10.95 18.58
C HIS A 138 -13.87 -9.74 18.02
N ILE A 139 -14.10 -9.44 16.74
CA ILE A 139 -13.53 -8.24 16.11
C ILE A 139 -14.33 -7.01 16.52
N THR A 140 -13.60 -6.00 16.99
CA THR A 140 -14.18 -4.71 17.38
C THR A 140 -14.22 -3.77 16.17
N GLY A 141 -15.39 -3.24 15.87
CA GLY A 141 -15.57 -2.18 14.88
C GLY A 141 -15.28 -0.79 15.46
N PHE A 142 -15.05 0.18 14.60
CA PHE A 142 -14.77 1.57 14.99
C PHE A 142 -15.95 2.28 15.65
N GLU A 143 -17.15 1.78 15.47
CA GLU A 143 -18.37 2.30 16.07
C GLU A 143 -18.45 2.09 17.59
N LYS A 144 -17.60 1.24 18.15
CA LYS A 144 -17.60 0.92 19.59
C LYS A 144 -16.78 1.86 20.47
N GLY A 145 -16.32 2.98 19.91
CA GLY A 145 -15.61 4.02 20.65
C GLY A 145 -14.11 4.06 20.44
N SER A 146 -13.43 4.94 21.19
CA SER A 146 -11.98 5.11 21.08
C SER A 146 -11.25 4.01 21.84
N PRO A 147 -10.22 3.38 21.24
CA PRO A 147 -9.42 2.39 21.93
C PRO A 147 -8.55 3.01 23.03
N ASP A 148 -8.17 2.20 24.01
CA ASP A 148 -7.15 2.57 25.00
C ASP A 148 -5.86 2.98 24.27
N PRO A 149 -5.27 4.15 24.58
CA PRO A 149 -4.12 4.68 23.85
C PRO A 149 -2.82 3.90 24.09
N GLU A 150 -2.71 3.15 25.18
CA GLU A 150 -1.48 2.45 25.54
C GLU A 150 -1.46 0.97 25.12
N ILE A 151 -2.64 0.35 25.01
CA ILE A 151 -2.77 -1.09 24.77
C ILE A 151 -2.75 -1.38 23.28
N CYS A 152 -2.12 -2.50 22.87
CA CYS A 152 -2.12 -2.97 21.49
C CYS A 152 -3.54 -3.12 20.95
N LEU A 153 -3.79 -2.61 19.75
CA LEU A 153 -5.11 -2.63 19.14
C LEU A 153 -5.64 -4.04 18.88
N VAL A 154 -4.75 -5.02 18.63
CA VAL A 154 -5.14 -6.44 18.51
C VAL A 154 -5.67 -6.97 19.84
N ASN A 155 -5.06 -6.60 20.97
CA ASN A 155 -5.58 -6.98 22.29
C ASN A 155 -6.97 -6.37 22.62
N GLN A 156 -7.37 -5.33 21.88
CA GLN A 156 -8.67 -4.69 22.03
C GLN A 156 -9.68 -5.16 20.95
N GLY A 157 -9.33 -6.18 20.16
CA GLY A 157 -10.19 -6.76 19.13
C GLY A 157 -10.13 -6.06 17.77
N PHE A 158 -9.34 -4.99 17.61
CA PHE A 158 -9.26 -4.29 16.34
C PHE A 158 -8.41 -5.05 15.32
N LEU A 159 -8.88 -5.07 14.08
CA LEU A 159 -8.15 -5.66 12.95
C LEU A 159 -6.95 -4.79 12.58
N CYS A 160 -5.81 -5.06 13.20
CA CYS A 160 -4.55 -4.33 12.98
C CYS A 160 -3.51 -5.23 12.31
N VAL A 161 -3.04 -4.83 11.12
CA VAL A 161 -2.08 -5.61 10.33
C VAL A 161 -0.66 -5.06 10.37
N GLY A 162 -0.35 -4.23 11.35
CA GLY A 162 0.97 -3.61 11.52
C GLY A 162 2.13 -4.59 11.64
N THR A 163 1.88 -5.80 12.09
CA THR A 163 2.87 -6.87 12.21
C THR A 163 3.45 -7.31 10.85
N SER A 164 2.64 -7.28 9.80
CA SER A 164 3.04 -7.64 8.44
C SER A 164 3.29 -6.44 7.53
N THR A 165 3.02 -5.23 8.02
CA THR A 165 3.17 -3.98 7.27
C THR A 165 4.55 -3.37 7.46
N ARG A 166 5.18 -2.91 6.38
CA ARG A 166 6.47 -2.20 6.37
C ARG A 166 6.46 -1.00 7.31
N GLY A 167 7.50 -0.87 8.13
CA GLY A 167 7.77 0.29 8.97
C GLY A 167 8.26 1.51 8.18
N GLY A 168 8.66 2.57 8.89
CA GLY A 168 9.17 3.82 8.34
C GLY A 168 8.16 4.97 8.32
N CYS A 169 6.88 4.71 8.59
CA CYS A 169 5.87 5.76 8.69
C CYS A 169 5.77 6.38 10.10
N ARG A 170 6.52 5.87 11.08
CA ARG A 170 6.43 6.23 12.51
C ARG A 170 5.06 5.94 13.16
N ALA A 171 4.29 5.03 12.55
CA ALA A 171 3.00 4.52 13.05
C ALA A 171 1.96 5.61 13.45
N PRO A 172 1.68 6.64 12.64
CA PRO A 172 0.78 7.74 13.03
C PRO A 172 -0.64 7.24 13.29
N CYS A 173 -1.13 6.29 12.48
CA CYS A 173 -2.48 5.73 12.65
C CYS A 173 -2.64 5.05 14.00
N THR A 174 -1.74 4.13 14.35
CA THR A 174 -1.85 3.39 15.60
C THR A 174 -1.66 4.26 16.83
N ARG A 175 -0.84 5.31 16.73
CA ARG A 175 -0.71 6.31 17.81
C ARG A 175 -1.97 7.13 17.99
N ALA A 176 -2.68 7.43 16.90
CA ALA A 176 -3.96 8.14 16.93
C ALA A 176 -5.17 7.23 17.29
N GLY A 177 -4.95 5.96 17.59
CA GLY A 177 -6.03 5.03 17.93
C GLY A 177 -6.63 4.27 16.76
N HIS A 178 -6.10 4.44 15.54
CA HIS A 178 -6.57 3.73 14.37
C HIS A 178 -5.70 2.50 14.05
N PRO A 179 -6.23 1.29 13.85
CA PRO A 179 -5.44 0.13 13.47
C PRO A 179 -4.70 0.34 12.15
N CYS A 180 -3.53 -0.29 12.04
CA CYS A 180 -2.79 -0.29 10.79
C CYS A 180 -3.54 -1.09 9.72
N VAL A 181 -3.78 -0.47 8.58
CA VAL A 181 -4.50 -1.06 7.44
C VAL A 181 -3.57 -1.51 6.30
N GLY A 182 -2.26 -1.52 6.53
CA GLY A 182 -1.32 -2.07 5.55
C GLY A 182 -0.94 -1.15 4.39
N CYS A 183 -1.17 0.16 4.49
CA CYS A 183 -1.02 1.10 3.37
C CYS A 183 0.41 1.18 2.78
N ARG A 184 1.44 0.74 3.51
CA ARG A 184 2.83 0.69 3.03
C ARG A 184 3.22 -0.64 2.38
N GLY A 185 2.28 -1.57 2.25
CA GLY A 185 2.59 -2.90 1.71
C GLY A 185 3.34 -3.80 2.71
N PRO A 186 3.77 -5.00 2.23
CA PRO A 186 4.40 -5.99 3.08
C PRO A 186 5.73 -5.50 3.66
N SER A 187 6.03 -5.95 4.87
CA SER A 187 7.32 -5.71 5.50
C SER A 187 8.46 -6.38 4.70
N ASN A 188 9.71 -5.95 4.94
CA ASN A 188 10.88 -6.51 4.25
C ASN A 188 11.00 -8.03 4.34
N ALA A 189 10.49 -8.63 5.43
CA ALA A 189 10.49 -10.07 5.61
C ALA A 189 9.58 -10.81 4.63
N PHE A 190 8.60 -10.13 4.05
CA PHE A 190 7.57 -10.72 3.21
C PHE A 190 7.55 -10.22 1.77
N ILE A 191 8.27 -9.13 1.46
CA ILE A 191 8.18 -8.44 0.17
C ILE A 191 8.59 -9.32 -1.04
N GLU A 192 9.49 -10.27 -0.80
CA GLU A 192 9.98 -11.22 -1.80
C GLU A 192 9.26 -12.58 -1.70
N ARG A 193 8.28 -12.70 -0.77
CA ARG A 193 7.53 -13.94 -0.53
C ARG A 193 6.13 -13.84 -1.11
N GLU A 194 5.49 -14.99 -1.24
CA GLU A 194 4.09 -15.08 -1.63
C GLU A 194 3.17 -14.38 -0.62
N SER A 195 2.08 -13.82 -1.09
CA SER A 195 1.12 -13.11 -0.25
C SER A 195 0.54 -13.98 0.89
N ALA A 196 0.41 -15.29 0.66
CA ALA A 196 -0.04 -16.24 1.68
C ALA A 196 0.78 -16.14 2.97
N VAL A 197 2.09 -15.95 2.87
CA VAL A 197 2.99 -15.95 4.03
C VAL A 197 2.71 -14.81 5.01
N TRP A 198 2.36 -13.62 4.53
CA TRP A 198 2.04 -12.54 5.46
C TRP A 198 0.60 -12.58 5.96
N PHE A 199 -0.33 -13.17 5.23
CA PHE A 199 -1.64 -13.53 5.78
C PHE A 199 -1.49 -14.49 6.95
N GLU A 200 -0.73 -15.57 6.79
CA GLU A 200 -0.40 -16.50 7.87
C GLU A 200 0.25 -15.80 9.07
N ASN A 201 1.14 -14.83 8.84
CA ASN A 201 1.74 -14.09 9.93
C ASN A 201 0.71 -13.24 10.71
N ILE A 202 -0.26 -12.64 10.03
CA ILE A 202 -1.37 -11.94 10.68
C ILE A 202 -2.19 -12.93 11.51
N GLN A 203 -2.59 -14.06 10.92
CA GLN A 203 -3.36 -15.10 11.61
C GLN A 203 -2.64 -15.58 12.87
N ARG A 204 -1.36 -15.94 12.79
CA ARG A 204 -0.56 -16.36 13.97
C ARG A 204 -0.50 -15.31 15.07
N VAL A 205 -0.47 -14.03 14.72
CA VAL A 205 -0.48 -12.96 15.73
C VAL A 205 -1.85 -12.88 16.41
N PHE A 206 -2.93 -12.98 15.65
CA PHE A 206 -4.28 -12.99 16.21
C PHE A 206 -4.53 -14.22 17.07
N GLU A 207 -4.18 -15.42 16.62
CA GLU A 207 -4.29 -16.67 17.39
C GLU A 207 -3.58 -16.60 18.75
N ARG A 208 -2.41 -15.97 18.78
CA ARG A 208 -1.63 -15.80 20.02
C ARG A 208 -2.24 -14.75 20.96
N MET A 209 -2.75 -13.64 20.41
CA MET A 209 -3.14 -12.45 21.16
C MET A 209 -4.64 -12.32 21.40
N THR A 210 -5.45 -13.18 20.81
CA THR A 210 -6.92 -13.12 20.89
C THR A 210 -7.51 -14.52 21.04
N ASN A 211 -8.80 -14.58 21.34
CA ASN A 211 -9.64 -15.79 21.24
C ASN A 211 -10.62 -15.69 20.05
N ILE A 212 -10.37 -14.79 19.10
CA ILE A 212 -11.21 -14.60 17.92
C ILE A 212 -11.17 -15.85 17.05
N PRO A 213 -12.32 -16.39 16.61
CA PRO A 213 -12.37 -17.55 15.73
C PRO A 213 -11.65 -17.30 14.40
N PRO A 214 -10.87 -18.26 13.87
CA PRO A 214 -10.16 -18.11 12.59
C PRO A 214 -11.07 -17.75 11.42
N GLU A 215 -12.29 -18.24 11.42
CA GLU A 215 -13.31 -17.97 10.39
C GLU A 215 -13.71 -16.50 10.39
N GLU A 216 -13.96 -15.92 11.57
CA GLU A 216 -14.28 -14.49 11.72
C GLU A 216 -13.11 -13.62 11.26
N LEU A 217 -11.89 -13.97 11.67
CA LEU A 217 -10.69 -13.27 11.23
C LEU A 217 -10.51 -13.32 9.71
N ASN A 218 -10.68 -14.50 9.09
CA ASN A 218 -10.57 -14.65 7.65
C ASN A 218 -11.62 -13.85 6.89
N GLN A 219 -12.85 -13.83 7.38
CA GLN A 219 -13.92 -13.01 6.81
C GLN A 219 -13.61 -11.52 6.92
N ALA A 220 -13.13 -11.06 8.07
CA ALA A 220 -12.76 -9.67 8.29
C ALA A 220 -11.58 -9.23 7.41
N LEU A 221 -10.56 -10.07 7.26
CA LEU A 221 -9.41 -9.79 6.39
C LEU A 221 -9.80 -9.68 4.91
N ARG A 222 -10.87 -10.32 4.50
CA ARG A 222 -11.42 -10.26 3.14
C ARG A 222 -12.48 -9.17 2.94
N SER A 223 -12.94 -8.52 4.02
CA SER A 223 -13.95 -7.47 3.95
C SER A 223 -13.31 -6.13 3.57
N PRO A 224 -13.71 -5.51 2.45
CA PRO A 224 -13.20 -4.20 2.06
C PRO A 224 -13.48 -3.08 3.08
N GLN A 225 -14.59 -3.17 3.80
CA GLN A 225 -14.98 -2.19 4.80
C GLN A 225 -14.06 -2.20 6.03
N LEU A 226 -13.50 -3.36 6.38
CA LEU A 226 -12.63 -3.54 7.54
C LEU A 226 -11.14 -3.51 7.19
N SER A 227 -10.79 -3.76 5.92
CA SER A 227 -9.41 -3.94 5.48
C SER A 227 -9.08 -3.22 4.18
N MET A 228 -9.53 -1.98 4.04
CA MET A 228 -9.57 -1.19 2.81
C MET A 228 -8.22 -1.11 2.05
N PHE A 229 -7.09 -1.19 2.71
CA PHE A 229 -5.76 -1.18 2.08
C PHE A 229 -4.98 -2.49 2.27
N LEU A 230 -5.59 -3.47 2.89
CA LEU A 230 -5.00 -4.78 3.07
C LEU A 230 -4.85 -5.42 1.71
N PHE A 231 -3.83 -5.14 0.98
CA PHE A 231 -3.33 -5.87 -0.19
C PHE A 231 -4.38 -6.58 -1.07
N GLN A 232 -5.68 -6.57 -0.68
CA GLN A 232 -6.81 -7.13 -1.44
C GLN A 232 -6.99 -6.43 -2.79
N PHE A 233 -6.56 -5.19 -2.85
CA PHE A 233 -6.65 -4.32 -4.01
C PHE A 233 -5.31 -4.15 -4.72
N SER A 234 -4.31 -4.95 -4.39
CA SER A 234 -2.99 -4.88 -4.99
C SER A 234 -2.58 -6.21 -5.58
N ASP A 235 -1.62 -6.19 -6.49
CA ASP A 235 -1.02 -7.39 -7.07
C ASP A 235 -0.41 -8.33 -6.00
N TYR A 236 -0.09 -7.80 -4.82
CA TYR A 236 0.38 -8.62 -3.70
C TYR A 236 -0.68 -9.60 -3.21
N ALA A 237 -1.96 -9.22 -3.18
CA ALA A 237 -3.04 -10.09 -2.75
C ALA A 237 -3.31 -11.23 -3.75
N GLY A 238 -3.08 -10.98 -5.03
CA GLY A 238 -3.19 -11.99 -6.10
C GLY A 238 -2.03 -12.98 -6.15
N GLY A 239 -0.98 -12.78 -5.38
CA GLY A 239 0.22 -13.63 -5.41
C GLY A 239 1.13 -13.43 -6.60
N ASP A 240 0.76 -12.57 -7.55
CA ASP A 240 1.44 -12.42 -8.83
C ASP A 240 2.65 -11.49 -8.78
N ARG A 241 2.80 -10.71 -7.69
CA ARG A 241 3.81 -9.68 -7.66
C ARG A 241 4.82 -9.85 -6.56
N ARG A 242 6.08 -9.75 -6.96
CA ARG A 242 7.23 -9.58 -6.09
C ARG A 242 7.98 -8.33 -6.52
N ILE A 243 8.32 -7.46 -5.58
CA ILE A 243 9.29 -6.40 -5.87
C ILE A 243 10.62 -7.08 -6.17
N ARG A 244 11.21 -6.73 -7.31
CA ARG A 244 12.42 -7.40 -7.82
C ARG A 244 13.65 -7.24 -6.92
N SER A 245 13.67 -6.20 -6.10
CA SER A 245 14.75 -5.97 -5.14
C SER A 245 14.25 -5.21 -3.92
N LYS A 246 14.39 -5.81 -2.73
CA LYS A 246 14.06 -5.17 -1.46
C LYS A 246 14.93 -3.96 -1.16
N ASP A 247 16.16 -3.92 -1.72
CA ASP A 247 17.12 -2.85 -1.50
C ASP A 247 16.71 -1.54 -2.17
N LYS A 248 15.78 -1.62 -3.13
CA LYS A 248 15.18 -0.46 -3.79
C LYS A 248 13.94 0.10 -3.07
N VAL A 249 13.56 -0.44 -1.91
CA VAL A 249 12.33 -0.04 -1.22
C VAL A 249 12.64 0.67 0.08
N LEU A 250 12.15 1.89 0.22
CA LEU A 250 12.29 2.75 1.39
C LEU A 250 11.31 2.41 2.51
#